data_495617af5f743c6f9beb4d697cbbe63e
#
_entry.id   495617af5f743c6f9beb4d697cbbe63e
#
_cell.length_a   1.000
_cell.length_b   1.000
_cell.length_c   1.000
_cell.angle_alpha   90.00
_cell.angle_beta   90.00
_cell.angle_gamma   90.00
#
_symmetry.space_group_name_H-M   'P 1'
#
loop_
_entity.id
_entity.type
_entity.pdbx_description
1 polymer ?
#
loop_
_entity_poly.entity_id
_entity_poly.type
_entity_poly.pdbx_seq_one_letter_code
_entity_poly.pdbx_strand_id
1 'polypeptide(L)'
;MKSEILKQFGKHVRHLRQLQDLSQEALAEKVNMHRTYIGMIERGERNPALLNLIRLASALDISLPELLTFKDYVNDGNCDNESN
;
A
#
# COMPACT_ATOMS: atom_id res chain seq x y z
N MET A 1 -12.90 -2.15 12.98
CA MET A 1 -13.02 -0.83 12.40
C MET A 1 -12.05 -0.63 11.26
N LYS A 2 -12.52 -0.09 10.19
CA LYS A 2 -11.63 0.15 9.09
C LYS A 2 -10.78 1.35 9.37
N SER A 3 -9.53 1.20 9.10
CA SER A 3 -8.59 2.28 9.29
C SER A 3 -8.54 3.17 8.07
N GLU A 4 -8.61 4.46 8.28
CA GLU A 4 -8.44 5.40 7.18
C GLU A 4 -7.04 5.28 6.61
N ILE A 5 -6.07 4.97 7.46
CA ILE A 5 -4.69 4.75 7.01
C ILE A 5 -4.62 3.60 6.01
N LEU A 6 -5.33 2.51 6.28
CA LEU A 6 -5.31 1.37 5.38
C LEU A 6 -5.94 1.71 4.04
N LYS A 7 -6.99 2.53 4.04
CA LYS A 7 -7.60 2.95 2.80
C LYS A 7 -6.66 3.83 2.00
N GLN A 8 -5.98 4.76 2.66
CA GLN A 8 -5.05 5.64 1.98
C GLN A 8 -3.84 4.86 1.46
N PHE A 9 -3.36 3.92 2.25
CA PHE A 9 -2.29 3.04 1.81
C PHE A 9 -2.72 2.24 0.58
N GLY A 10 -3.95 1.71 0.60
CA GLY A 10 -4.46 0.94 -0.52
C GLY A 10 -4.53 1.75 -1.81
N LYS A 11 -4.98 3.00 -1.71
CA LYS A 11 -5.02 3.90 -2.86
C LYS A 11 -3.61 4.16 -3.38
N HIS A 12 -2.65 4.29 -2.48
CA HIS A 12 -1.27 4.53 -2.85
C HIS A 12 -0.70 3.33 -3.60
N VAL A 13 -0.95 2.12 -3.11
CA VAL A 13 -0.51 0.90 -3.79
C VAL A 13 -1.11 0.83 -5.19
N ARG A 14 -2.40 1.11 -5.30
CA ARG A 14 -3.07 1.10 -6.59
C ARG A 14 -2.45 2.11 -7.55
N HIS A 15 -2.17 3.30 -7.05
CA HIS A 15 -1.55 4.35 -7.85
C HIS A 15 -0.18 3.91 -8.36
N LEU A 16 0.64 3.37 -7.47
CA LEU A 16 1.96 2.89 -7.85
C LEU A 16 1.88 1.77 -8.87
N ARG A 17 0.91 0.88 -8.68
CA ARG A 17 0.69 -0.21 -9.62
C ARG A 17 0.33 0.32 -11.01
N GLN A 18 -0.60 1.27 -11.04
CA GLN A 18 -1.08 1.83 -12.30
C GLN A 18 0.00 2.62 -13.02
N LEU A 19 0.89 3.27 -12.27
CA LEU A 19 2.01 3.97 -12.88
C LEU A 19 2.91 3.04 -13.69
N GLN A 20 2.93 1.77 -13.34
CA GLN A 20 3.73 0.78 -14.06
C GLN A 20 2.91 -0.06 -15.01
N ASP A 21 1.66 0.33 -15.24
CA ASP A 21 0.77 -0.38 -16.16
C ASP A 21 0.57 -1.84 -15.75
N LEU A 22 0.57 -2.11 -14.45
CA LEU A 22 0.33 -3.46 -13.96
C LEU A 22 -1.12 -3.64 -13.58
N SER A 23 -1.69 -4.79 -13.94
CA SER A 23 -2.99 -5.18 -13.41
C SER A 23 -2.80 -5.69 -11.99
N GLN A 24 -3.91 -5.85 -11.25
CA GLN A 24 -3.82 -6.48 -9.92
C GLN A 24 -3.22 -7.86 -10.03
N GLU A 25 -3.60 -8.59 -11.06
CA GLU A 25 -3.11 -9.94 -11.28
C GLU A 25 -1.61 -9.94 -11.54
N ALA A 26 -1.14 -9.01 -12.36
CA ALA A 26 0.27 -8.91 -12.69
C ALA A 26 1.10 -8.55 -11.45
N LEU A 27 0.60 -7.62 -10.64
CA LEU A 27 1.31 -7.28 -9.41
C LEU A 27 1.33 -8.47 -8.45
N ALA A 28 0.20 -9.15 -8.33
CA ALA A 28 0.11 -10.32 -7.45
C ALA A 28 1.15 -11.37 -7.85
N GLU A 29 1.31 -11.57 -9.14
CA GLU A 29 2.28 -12.53 -9.64
C GLU A 29 3.70 -12.10 -9.26
N LYS A 30 4.00 -10.82 -9.41
CA LYS A 30 5.33 -10.31 -9.08
C LYS A 30 5.65 -10.46 -7.61
N VAL A 31 4.66 -10.26 -6.72
CA VAL A 31 4.90 -10.39 -5.29
C VAL A 31 4.67 -11.80 -4.79
N ASN A 32 4.24 -12.69 -5.67
CA ASN A 32 3.93 -14.07 -5.30
C ASN A 32 2.82 -14.11 -4.25
N MET A 33 1.75 -13.39 -4.52
CA MET A 33 0.57 -13.35 -3.67
C MET A 33 -0.66 -13.59 -4.54
N HIS A 34 -1.76 -13.95 -3.90
CA HIS A 34 -3.01 -14.12 -4.62
C HIS A 34 -3.58 -12.76 -5.00
N ARG A 35 -4.17 -12.65 -6.20
CA ARG A 35 -4.70 -11.37 -6.65
C ARG A 35 -5.82 -10.86 -5.75
N THR A 36 -6.57 -11.77 -5.13
CA THR A 36 -7.62 -11.39 -4.19
C THR A 36 -7.03 -10.59 -3.04
N TYR A 37 -5.85 -11.01 -2.56
CA TYR A 37 -5.19 -10.33 -1.48
C TYR A 37 -4.77 -8.92 -1.89
N ILE A 38 -4.24 -8.78 -3.11
CA ILE A 38 -3.88 -7.46 -3.63
C ILE A 38 -5.11 -6.55 -3.68
N GLY A 39 -6.22 -7.07 -4.17
CA GLY A 39 -7.46 -6.30 -4.21
C GLY A 39 -7.91 -5.86 -2.82
N MET A 40 -7.79 -6.73 -1.84
CA MET A 40 -8.16 -6.40 -0.46
C MET A 40 -7.26 -5.30 0.10
N ILE A 41 -5.95 -5.36 -0.19
CA ILE A 41 -5.03 -4.32 0.24
C ILE A 41 -5.45 -2.98 -0.38
N GLU A 42 -5.75 -2.98 -1.66
CA GLU A 42 -6.08 -1.74 -2.36
C GLU A 42 -7.39 -1.13 -1.87
N ARG A 43 -8.30 -1.95 -1.37
CA ARG A 43 -9.55 -1.46 -0.81
C ARG A 43 -9.46 -1.10 0.67
N GLY A 44 -8.30 -1.31 1.27
CA GLY A 44 -8.11 -1.01 2.69
C GLY A 44 -8.70 -2.06 3.60
N GLU A 45 -8.92 -3.27 3.10
CA GLU A 45 -9.55 -4.34 3.85
C GLU A 45 -8.56 -5.27 4.54
N ARG A 46 -7.28 -5.10 4.28
CA ARG A 46 -6.25 -5.93 4.89
C ARG A 46 -5.13 -5.05 5.41
N ASN A 47 -4.56 -5.49 6.51
CA ASN A 47 -3.42 -4.82 7.13
C ASN A 47 -2.21 -5.71 6.86
N PRO A 48 -1.41 -5.40 5.83
CA PRO A 48 -0.33 -6.30 5.44
C PRO A 48 0.77 -6.36 6.50
N ALA A 49 1.30 -7.54 6.69
CA ALA A 49 2.44 -7.71 7.58
C ALA A 49 3.67 -7.06 6.96
N LEU A 50 4.66 -6.80 7.81
CA LEU A 50 5.89 -6.14 7.38
C LEU A 50 6.56 -6.85 6.22
N LEU A 51 6.63 -8.18 6.27
CA LEU A 51 7.26 -8.93 5.18
C LEU A 51 6.54 -8.73 3.86
N ASN A 52 5.22 -8.63 3.91
CA ASN A 52 4.44 -8.41 2.70
C ASN A 52 4.64 -6.98 2.18
N LEU A 53 4.83 -6.02 3.08
CA LEU A 53 5.14 -4.66 2.66
C LEU A 53 6.48 -4.62 1.92
N ILE A 54 7.46 -5.34 2.44
CA ILE A 54 8.77 -5.41 1.81
C ILE A 54 8.66 -6.05 0.42
N ARG A 55 7.85 -7.10 0.31
CA ARG A 55 7.64 -7.76 -0.98
C ARG A 55 6.96 -6.83 -1.97
N LEU A 56 5.96 -6.07 -1.52
CA LEU A 56 5.28 -5.11 -2.39
C LEU A 56 6.24 -4.04 -2.89
N ALA A 57 7.05 -3.50 -2.00
CA ALA A 57 8.01 -2.47 -2.38
C ALA A 57 8.97 -3.02 -3.43
N SER A 58 9.46 -4.22 -3.20
CA SER A 58 10.39 -4.86 -4.13
C SER A 58 9.73 -5.07 -5.50
N ALA A 59 8.49 -5.57 -5.52
CA ALA A 59 7.79 -5.83 -6.77
C ALA A 59 7.50 -4.54 -7.53
N LEU A 60 7.27 -3.45 -6.81
CA LEU A 60 7.02 -2.15 -7.41
C LEU A 60 8.31 -1.39 -7.68
N ASP A 61 9.44 -2.00 -7.35
CA ASP A 61 10.76 -1.42 -7.61
C ASP A 61 10.94 -0.07 -6.93
N ILE A 62 10.47 0.02 -5.69
CA ILE A 62 10.62 1.22 -4.87
C ILE A 62 11.11 0.80 -3.50
N SER A 63 11.58 1.78 -2.73
CA SER A 63 12.00 1.53 -1.36
C SER A 63 10.79 1.39 -0.44
N LEU A 64 10.98 0.77 0.72
CA LEU A 64 9.92 0.68 1.69
C LEU A 64 9.45 2.07 2.16
N PRO A 65 10.36 3.01 2.43
CA PRO A 65 9.89 4.36 2.76
C PRO A 65 9.01 4.97 1.68
N GLU A 66 9.33 4.75 0.42
CA GLU A 66 8.50 5.27 -0.66
C GLU A 66 7.12 4.64 -0.65
N LEU A 67 7.06 3.34 -0.39
CA LEU A 67 5.79 2.63 -0.31
C LEU A 67 4.92 3.19 0.82
N LEU A 68 5.55 3.60 1.91
CA LEU A 68 4.84 4.06 3.09
C LEU A 68 4.65 5.57 3.15
N THR A 69 5.10 6.29 2.14
CA THR A 69 4.91 7.73 2.08
C THR A 69 3.73 8.05 1.17
N PHE A 70 2.56 8.22 1.77
CA PHE A 70 1.37 8.56 1.02
C PHE A 70 0.77 9.82 1.62
N LYS A 71 0.23 10.61 0.74
CA LYS A 71 -0.05 12.01 1.00
C LYS A 71 -0.91 12.28 2.22
N ASP A 72 -2.02 11.60 2.33
CA ASP A 72 -2.97 11.93 3.38
C ASP A 72 -2.44 11.56 4.75
N TYR A 73 -1.75 10.43 4.83
CA TYR A 73 -1.19 10.00 6.09
C TYR A 73 -0.10 10.96 6.56
N VAL A 74 0.77 11.35 5.63
CA VAL A 74 1.87 12.23 5.97
C VAL A 74 1.35 13.58 6.46
N ASN A 75 0.29 14.08 5.84
CA ASN A 75 -0.29 15.34 6.28
C ASN A 75 -0.89 15.22 7.67
N ASP A 76 -1.52 14.09 7.97
CA ASP A 76 -2.08 13.89 9.29
C ASP A 76 -1.00 13.74 10.32
N GLY A 77 0.09 13.21 9.93
CA GLY A 77 1.20 12.97 10.84
C GLY A 77 1.71 14.22 11.45
N ASN A 78 1.34 15.34 10.89
CA ASN A 78 1.71 16.51 11.49
C ASN A 78 0.86 16.83 12.58
N CYS A 79 0.19 16.23 12.77
CA CYS A 79 -0.60 16.49 13.77
C CYS A 79 -0.25 16.08 15.04
N ASP A 80 0.41 16.10 14.42
CA ASP A 80 0.44 15.82 15.24
C ASP A 80 0.25 15.87 16.11
N ASN A 81 0.24 16.10 15.99
CA ASN A 81 -0.05 15.96 16.59
C ASN A 81 -0.46 15.61 17.36
N GLU A 82 -0.37 15.65 17.48
CA GLU A 82 -0.74 15.13 18.04
C GLU A 82 -1.03 14.57 18.65
N SER A 83 -0.84 14.68 18.72
CA SER A 83 -1.08 13.97 19.19
C SER A 83 -1.30 13.36 19.47
N ASN A 84 -1.08 13.40 19.37
CA ASN A 84 -1.20 12.71 19.45
C ASN A 84 -1.22 12.44 19.54
#